data_68e08a6f885f2d465d3eb0062f9fd23a
#
_entry.id   68e08a6f885f2d465d3eb0062f9fd23a
#
_cell.length_a   1.000
_cell.length_b   1.000
_cell.length_c   1.000
_cell.angle_alpha   90.00
_cell.angle_beta   90.00
_cell.angle_gamma   90.00
#
_symmetry.space_group_name_H-M   'P 1'
#
loop_
_entity.id
_entity.type
_entity.pdbx_description
1 polymer ?
#
loop_
_entity_poly.entity_id
_entity_poly.type
_entity_poly.pdbx_seq_one_letter_code
_entity_poly.pdbx_strand_id
1 'polypeptide(L)'
;MSSLELSECVADNTGWKPNHLAYFNNNKLDGFMPIYLKNNSHGEFVFDHSWSYALNRAGRKYYPKLLSAIPFTPCESKKIIGNQASDLFFEETLEYMASKNIETWHVLFPDKELEEDLKRSSFIERNGYKFVWKNKDYSCFDDYLSIFKSRQRKNIRSERKKISELNIKIDIKDSKNLKQSDWDEFYVFYKNTYEQRLQQPYLNKEFFRMIHKQRESVKPVIFFAKIDEKNIAGSLCFNGGNILYGRHWGSIYNIDSLHFECCYYQGIEYCIKNKISSFDPGVQGEHKIRRGFEPQKTYSYHYIREKDFKNAINDFCKKEILEIDAYFKACQRYTPFKKEYKIY
;
A
#
# COMPACT_ATOMS: atom_id res chain seq x y z
N MET A 1 8.62 -2.06 9.31
CA MET A 1 9.56 -3.11 8.88
C MET A 1 9.92 -4.04 10.03
N SER A 2 10.54 -3.58 11.10
CA SER A 2 10.95 -4.41 12.24
C SER A 2 9.83 -5.31 12.81
N SER A 3 8.60 -4.81 12.97
CA SER A 3 7.48 -5.63 13.44
C SER A 3 7.13 -6.79 12.50
N LEU A 4 7.33 -6.64 11.19
CA LEU A 4 7.08 -7.70 10.20
C LEU A 4 8.13 -8.81 10.29
N GLU A 5 9.39 -8.44 10.46
CA GLU A 5 10.51 -9.38 10.55
C GLU A 5 10.53 -10.09 11.91
N LEU A 6 10.43 -9.34 13.01
CA LEU A 6 10.42 -9.91 14.36
C LEU A 6 9.21 -10.79 14.64
N SER A 7 8.09 -10.58 13.96
CA SER A 7 6.90 -11.46 14.04
C SER A 7 6.96 -12.64 13.08
N GLU A 8 8.05 -12.78 12.31
CA GLU A 8 8.21 -13.82 11.26
C GLU A 8 7.15 -13.78 10.15
N CYS A 9 6.39 -12.67 10.02
CA CYS A 9 5.55 -12.46 8.84
C CYS A 9 6.38 -12.25 7.58
N VAL A 10 7.63 -11.83 7.75
CA VAL A 10 8.65 -11.63 6.74
C VAL A 10 9.89 -12.43 7.17
N ALA A 11 10.11 -13.55 6.51
CA ALA A 11 11.19 -14.49 6.80
C ALA A 11 11.50 -15.35 5.57
N ASP A 12 12.53 -16.17 5.63
CA ASP A 12 12.94 -17.02 4.50
C ASP A 12 11.82 -18.00 4.07
N ASN A 13 11.15 -18.62 5.03
CA ASN A 13 10.02 -19.54 4.79
C ASN A 13 8.77 -18.86 4.19
N THR A 14 8.65 -17.53 4.27
CA THR A 14 7.58 -16.76 3.61
C THR A 14 7.97 -16.28 2.23
N GLY A 15 9.19 -16.56 1.79
CA GLY A 15 9.76 -16.07 0.54
C GLY A 15 10.24 -14.62 0.58
N TRP A 16 10.41 -14.07 1.78
CA TRP A 16 10.97 -12.75 2.05
C TRP A 16 12.20 -12.88 2.96
N LYS A 17 13.34 -13.27 2.40
CA LYS A 17 14.56 -13.38 3.19
C LYS A 17 15.21 -12.01 3.35
N PRO A 18 15.31 -11.46 4.58
CA PRO A 18 16.03 -10.22 4.82
C PRO A 18 17.49 -10.33 4.38
N ASN A 19 17.96 -9.35 3.62
CA ASN A 19 19.33 -9.26 3.09
C ASN A 19 19.74 -7.80 2.97
N HIS A 20 19.54 -7.04 4.04
CA HIS A 20 19.70 -5.59 4.05
C HIS A 20 21.15 -5.16 3.90
N LEU A 21 21.36 -4.02 3.26
CA LEU A 21 22.64 -3.33 3.28
C LEU A 21 22.66 -2.33 4.44
N ALA A 22 23.76 -2.37 5.20
CA ALA A 22 24.02 -1.46 6.30
C ALA A 22 25.43 -0.92 6.21
N TYR A 23 25.56 0.38 6.18
CA TYR A 23 26.83 1.06 6.17
C TYR A 23 27.19 1.55 7.57
N PHE A 24 28.40 1.25 8.03
CA PHE A 24 28.86 1.63 9.35
C PHE A 24 30.07 2.56 9.24
N ASN A 25 30.03 3.67 9.97
CA ASN A 25 31.16 4.57 10.14
C ASN A 25 31.53 4.61 11.62
N ASN A 26 32.77 4.23 11.97
CA ASN A 26 33.22 4.12 13.35
C ASN A 26 32.26 3.35 14.28
N ASN A 27 31.80 2.20 13.86
CA ASN A 27 30.82 1.33 14.55
C ASN A 27 29.43 1.97 14.78
N LYS A 28 29.13 3.09 14.13
CA LYS A 28 27.78 3.68 14.12
C LYS A 28 27.13 3.43 12.77
N LEU A 29 25.85 3.05 12.79
CA LEU A 29 25.06 2.91 11.57
C LEU A 29 24.92 4.28 10.92
N ASP A 30 25.46 4.44 9.70
CA ASP A 30 25.48 5.68 8.93
C ASP A 30 24.65 5.60 7.64
N GLY A 31 24.32 4.41 7.20
CA GLY A 31 23.43 4.18 6.07
C GLY A 31 22.75 2.83 6.12
N PHE A 32 21.51 2.76 5.63
CA PHE A 32 20.73 1.55 5.59
C PHE A 32 19.80 1.51 4.37
N MET A 33 19.78 0.37 3.66
CA MET A 33 18.82 0.09 2.59
C MET A 33 18.17 -1.28 2.80
N PRO A 34 16.83 -1.36 2.91
CA PRO A 34 16.13 -2.63 2.97
C PRO A 34 16.22 -3.37 1.64
N ILE A 35 16.77 -4.56 1.68
CA ILE A 35 16.80 -5.50 0.56
C ILE A 35 16.29 -6.86 1.05
N TYR A 36 15.48 -7.50 0.24
CA TYR A 36 15.01 -8.86 0.45
C TYR A 36 15.40 -9.74 -0.72
N LEU A 37 15.86 -10.94 -0.42
CA LEU A 37 15.98 -12.01 -1.41
C LEU A 37 14.62 -12.70 -1.51
N LYS A 38 14.01 -12.65 -2.69
CA LYS A 38 12.65 -13.10 -2.94
C LYS A 38 12.61 -14.38 -3.77
N ASN A 39 11.86 -15.38 -3.29
CA ASN A 39 11.61 -16.63 -4.01
C ASN A 39 10.25 -16.68 -4.72
N ASN A 40 9.44 -15.63 -4.57
CA ASN A 40 8.14 -15.46 -5.20
C ASN A 40 7.82 -13.95 -5.26
N SER A 41 6.73 -13.56 -5.94
CA SER A 41 6.30 -12.16 -6.04
C SER A 41 5.09 -11.82 -5.15
N HIS A 42 4.81 -12.62 -4.11
CA HIS A 42 3.71 -12.33 -3.20
C HIS A 42 4.02 -11.15 -2.28
N GLY A 43 3.01 -10.29 -2.09
CA GLY A 43 3.06 -9.15 -1.15
C GLY A 43 3.81 -7.92 -1.65
N GLU A 44 4.18 -7.86 -2.93
CA GLU A 44 4.92 -6.76 -3.55
C GLU A 44 3.99 -5.66 -4.08
N PHE A 45 2.79 -6.03 -4.54
CA PHE A 45 1.80 -5.15 -5.19
C PHE A 45 2.28 -4.50 -6.50
N VAL A 46 3.38 -5.01 -7.07
CA VAL A 46 3.84 -4.78 -8.43
C VAL A 46 3.92 -6.12 -9.10
N PHE A 47 3.02 -6.37 -10.07
CA PHE A 47 2.81 -7.71 -10.62
C PHE A 47 3.79 -7.98 -11.77
N ASP A 48 4.73 -8.89 -11.57
CA ASP A 48 5.77 -9.28 -12.53
C ASP A 48 5.67 -10.77 -12.93
N HIS A 49 4.53 -11.41 -12.74
CA HIS A 49 4.33 -12.82 -13.07
C HIS A 49 4.59 -13.14 -14.56
N SER A 50 4.24 -12.22 -15.46
CA SER A 50 4.53 -12.35 -16.89
C SER A 50 6.02 -12.35 -17.19
N TRP A 51 6.81 -11.57 -16.45
CA TRP A 51 8.26 -11.51 -16.57
C TRP A 51 8.92 -12.82 -16.13
N SER A 52 8.49 -13.32 -14.97
CA SER A 52 8.92 -14.63 -14.46
C SER A 52 8.61 -15.74 -15.47
N TYR A 53 7.41 -15.75 -16.04
CA TYR A 53 7.01 -16.72 -17.05
C TYR A 53 7.87 -16.63 -18.32
N ALA A 54 8.12 -15.41 -18.83
CA ALA A 54 8.92 -15.18 -20.02
C ALA A 54 10.37 -15.66 -19.83
N LEU A 55 10.99 -15.35 -18.69
CA LEU A 55 12.36 -15.75 -18.40
C LEU A 55 12.48 -17.28 -18.24
N ASN A 56 11.53 -17.91 -17.55
CA ASN A 56 11.49 -19.35 -17.39
C ASN A 56 11.33 -20.08 -18.75
N ARG A 57 10.53 -19.54 -19.68
CA ARG A 57 10.41 -20.07 -21.05
C ARG A 57 11.72 -19.97 -21.85
N ALA A 58 12.56 -18.99 -21.56
CA ALA A 58 13.88 -18.84 -22.13
C ALA A 58 14.95 -19.75 -21.45
N GLY A 59 14.52 -20.69 -20.57
CA GLY A 59 15.41 -21.60 -19.87
C GLY A 59 16.23 -20.95 -18.74
N ARG A 60 15.81 -19.78 -18.28
CA ARG A 60 16.53 -19.01 -17.23
C ARG A 60 15.69 -18.89 -15.97
N LYS A 61 16.36 -18.76 -14.82
CA LYS A 61 15.70 -18.61 -13.51
C LYS A 61 15.41 -17.13 -13.23
N TYR A 62 14.15 -16.82 -12.94
CA TYR A 62 13.76 -15.50 -12.46
C TYR A 62 14.00 -15.32 -10.96
N TYR A 63 13.78 -16.37 -10.19
CA TYR A 63 14.02 -16.40 -8.75
C TYR A 63 15.32 -17.13 -8.42
N PRO A 64 16.02 -16.72 -7.33
CA PRO A 64 15.71 -15.60 -6.46
C PRO A 64 15.97 -14.26 -7.15
N LYS A 65 15.17 -13.23 -6.75
CA LYS A 65 15.37 -11.84 -7.17
C LYS A 65 15.62 -10.95 -5.97
N LEU A 66 16.24 -9.79 -6.14
CA LEU A 66 16.36 -8.77 -5.10
C LEU A 66 15.20 -7.80 -5.13
N LEU A 67 14.78 -7.36 -3.95
CA LEU A 67 13.67 -6.43 -3.78
C LEU A 67 13.97 -5.42 -2.68
N SER A 68 13.99 -4.13 -3.03
CA SER A 68 14.01 -3.01 -2.10
C SER A 68 12.60 -2.44 -1.95
N ALA A 69 11.91 -2.84 -0.89
CA ALA A 69 10.54 -2.43 -0.59
C ALA A 69 10.26 -2.55 0.91
N ILE A 70 9.20 -1.90 1.38
CA ILE A 70 8.61 -2.25 2.67
C ILE A 70 7.61 -3.37 2.43
N PRO A 71 7.77 -4.56 3.03
CA PRO A 71 6.92 -5.70 2.76
C PRO A 71 5.44 -5.40 3.00
N PHE A 72 4.56 -5.89 2.12
CA PHE A 72 3.11 -5.74 2.18
C PHE A 72 2.62 -4.28 2.23
N THR A 73 3.48 -3.30 1.83
CA THR A 73 3.20 -1.87 2.02
C THR A 73 3.40 -1.11 0.71
N PRO A 74 2.37 -1.04 -0.16
CA PRO A 74 2.46 -0.37 -1.47
C PRO A 74 2.35 1.16 -1.32
N CYS A 75 3.26 1.74 -0.55
CA CYS A 75 3.35 3.17 -0.30
C CYS A 75 4.73 3.70 -0.63
N GLU A 76 4.74 4.92 -1.17
CA GLU A 76 5.95 5.69 -1.31
C GLU A 76 6.64 5.86 0.05
N SER A 77 7.92 5.56 0.13
CA SER A 77 8.72 5.69 1.34
C SER A 77 10.21 5.70 1.03
N LYS A 78 10.98 6.30 1.93
CA LYS A 78 12.45 6.22 1.87
C LYS A 78 12.91 4.77 1.87
N LYS A 79 13.80 4.44 0.93
CA LYS A 79 14.48 3.13 0.89
C LYS A 79 15.93 3.24 1.32
N ILE A 80 16.50 4.44 1.25
CA ILE A 80 17.83 4.72 1.79
C ILE A 80 17.65 5.66 2.98
N ILE A 81 18.19 5.26 4.12
CA ILE A 81 18.17 6.01 5.38
C ILE A 81 19.60 6.26 5.80
N GLY A 82 19.94 7.47 6.19
CA GLY A 82 21.30 7.88 6.57
C GLY A 82 21.86 8.93 5.63
N ASN A 83 23.19 9.13 5.68
CA ASN A 83 23.87 10.21 4.97
C ASN A 83 24.64 9.72 3.73
N GLN A 84 24.60 8.43 3.42
CA GLN A 84 25.32 7.83 2.30
C GLN A 84 24.62 8.09 0.98
N ALA A 85 25.41 8.34 -0.07
CA ALA A 85 24.89 8.48 -1.43
C ALA A 85 24.24 7.18 -1.93
N SER A 86 23.21 7.30 -2.75
CA SER A 86 22.50 6.17 -3.37
C SER A 86 23.42 5.29 -4.22
N ASP A 87 24.38 5.90 -4.91
CA ASP A 87 25.33 5.19 -5.79
C ASP A 87 26.11 4.11 -5.05
N LEU A 88 26.53 4.38 -3.80
CA LEU A 88 27.21 3.39 -2.97
C LEU A 88 26.37 2.13 -2.76
N PHE A 89 25.09 2.30 -2.44
CA PHE A 89 24.16 1.17 -2.28
C PHE A 89 23.88 0.46 -3.60
N PHE A 90 23.90 1.19 -4.71
CA PHE A 90 23.70 0.59 -6.04
C PHE A 90 24.90 -0.27 -6.43
N GLU A 91 26.11 0.23 -6.30
CA GLU A 91 27.35 -0.49 -6.60
C GLU A 91 27.42 -1.79 -5.79
N GLU A 92 27.32 -1.73 -4.47
CA GLU A 92 27.35 -2.88 -3.59
C GLU A 92 26.25 -3.92 -3.91
N THR A 93 25.02 -3.44 -4.24
CA THR A 93 23.94 -4.35 -4.62
C THR A 93 24.25 -5.05 -5.95
N LEU A 94 24.79 -4.35 -6.93
CA LEU A 94 25.13 -4.91 -8.23
C LEU A 94 26.29 -5.92 -8.13
N GLU A 95 27.30 -5.65 -7.31
CA GLU A 95 28.37 -6.60 -7.01
C GLU A 95 27.83 -7.87 -6.32
N TYR A 96 26.95 -7.69 -5.33
CA TYR A 96 26.29 -8.82 -4.69
C TYR A 96 25.48 -9.65 -5.69
N MET A 97 24.70 -9.01 -6.58
CA MET A 97 23.95 -9.71 -7.63
C MET A 97 24.85 -10.53 -8.54
N ALA A 98 26.00 -9.97 -8.95
CA ALA A 98 26.97 -10.65 -9.79
C ALA A 98 27.55 -11.87 -9.08
N SER A 99 27.96 -11.72 -7.80
CA SER A 99 28.53 -12.80 -6.98
C SER A 99 27.57 -13.97 -6.72
N LYS A 100 26.26 -13.69 -6.64
CA LYS A 100 25.20 -14.68 -6.37
C LYS A 100 24.43 -15.12 -7.62
N ASN A 101 24.84 -14.64 -8.79
CA ASN A 101 24.16 -14.91 -10.06
C ASN A 101 22.66 -14.59 -10.04
N ILE A 102 22.30 -13.45 -9.42
CA ILE A 102 20.91 -12.95 -9.35
C ILE A 102 20.64 -12.11 -10.61
N GLU A 103 19.49 -12.33 -11.24
CA GLU A 103 19.17 -11.72 -12.52
C GLU A 103 18.53 -10.34 -12.40
N THR A 104 17.69 -10.12 -11.38
CA THR A 104 16.89 -8.90 -11.28
C THR A 104 16.89 -8.30 -9.89
N TRP A 105 16.83 -6.97 -9.85
CA TRP A 105 16.60 -6.19 -8.62
C TRP A 105 15.50 -5.16 -8.85
N HIS A 106 14.54 -5.11 -7.95
CA HIS A 106 13.38 -4.24 -8.04
C HIS A 106 13.35 -3.28 -6.87
N VAL A 107 13.16 -1.99 -7.13
CA VAL A 107 12.95 -0.93 -6.14
C VAL A 107 11.51 -0.44 -6.26
N LEU A 108 10.67 -0.72 -5.26
CA LEU A 108 9.25 -0.46 -5.33
C LEU A 108 8.86 0.76 -4.50
N PHE A 109 8.06 1.64 -5.08
CA PHE A 109 7.52 2.82 -4.42
C PHE A 109 8.61 3.67 -3.73
N PRO A 110 9.69 4.05 -4.43
CA PRO A 110 10.71 4.94 -3.87
C PRO A 110 10.10 6.31 -3.55
N ASP A 111 10.75 7.05 -2.66
CA ASP A 111 10.49 8.47 -2.51
C ASP A 111 11.10 9.28 -3.68
N LYS A 112 10.73 10.53 -3.79
CA LYS A 112 11.13 11.37 -4.93
C LYS A 112 12.64 11.55 -5.06
N GLU A 113 13.35 11.60 -3.95
CA GLU A 113 14.80 11.76 -3.93
C GLU A 113 15.48 10.56 -4.60
N LEU A 114 15.15 9.35 -4.14
CA LEU A 114 15.66 8.11 -4.73
C LEU A 114 15.14 7.88 -6.15
N GLU A 115 13.92 8.31 -6.46
CA GLU A 115 13.37 8.24 -7.82
C GLU A 115 14.24 8.96 -8.84
N GLU A 116 14.75 10.17 -8.52
CA GLU A 116 15.63 10.94 -9.39
C GLU A 116 16.98 10.22 -9.63
N ASP A 117 17.54 9.56 -8.61
CA ASP A 117 18.77 8.79 -8.74
C ASP A 117 18.55 7.54 -9.61
N LEU A 118 17.44 6.82 -9.40
CA LEU A 118 17.07 5.66 -10.20
C LEU A 118 16.85 6.00 -11.68
N LYS A 119 16.27 7.17 -11.98
CA LYS A 119 16.09 7.66 -13.36
C LYS A 119 17.42 7.96 -14.06
N ARG A 120 18.43 8.43 -13.32
CA ARG A 120 19.76 8.70 -13.85
C ARG A 120 20.62 7.45 -14.02
N SER A 121 20.17 6.36 -13.44
CA SER A 121 20.87 5.06 -13.46
C SER A 121 20.38 4.14 -14.59
N SER A 122 20.83 2.90 -14.60
CA SER A 122 20.47 1.89 -15.61
C SER A 122 19.16 1.14 -15.36
N PHE A 123 18.33 1.61 -14.43
CA PHE A 123 17.04 1.00 -14.12
C PHE A 123 15.97 1.33 -15.16
N ILE A 124 15.04 0.42 -15.33
CA ILE A 124 13.84 0.60 -16.16
C ILE A 124 12.73 1.13 -15.26
N GLU A 125 12.14 2.27 -15.61
CA GLU A 125 10.95 2.80 -14.95
C GLU A 125 9.72 1.99 -15.36
N ARG A 126 8.89 1.66 -14.37
CA ARG A 126 7.57 1.08 -14.57
C ARG A 126 6.54 1.87 -13.80
N ASN A 127 5.44 2.22 -14.45
CA ASN A 127 4.34 2.93 -13.84
C ASN A 127 3.25 1.95 -13.40
N GLY A 128 2.59 2.29 -12.31
CA GLY A 128 1.36 1.71 -11.85
C GLY A 128 0.38 2.81 -11.45
N TYR A 129 -0.72 2.43 -10.80
CA TYR A 129 -1.66 3.42 -10.27
C TYR A 129 -2.33 2.93 -8.99
N LYS A 130 -2.79 3.91 -8.23
CA LYS A 130 -3.65 3.76 -7.05
C LYS A 130 -4.70 4.86 -7.05
N PHE A 131 -5.63 4.80 -6.11
CA PHE A 131 -6.65 5.83 -5.93
C PHE A 131 -6.47 6.45 -4.55
N VAL A 132 -6.39 7.78 -4.50
CA VAL A 132 -6.17 8.57 -3.29
C VAL A 132 -7.26 9.61 -3.16
N TRP A 133 -7.80 9.79 -1.98
CA TRP A 133 -8.67 10.91 -1.67
C TRP A 133 -7.83 12.11 -1.21
N LYS A 134 -8.19 13.30 -1.68
CA LYS A 134 -7.53 14.56 -1.33
C LYS A 134 -8.48 15.46 -0.57
N ASN A 135 -8.04 15.98 0.55
CA ASN A 135 -8.77 17.02 1.28
C ASN A 135 -8.58 18.35 0.54
N LYS A 136 -9.68 18.99 0.23
CA LYS A 136 -9.73 20.35 -0.35
C LYS A 136 -10.34 21.32 0.66
N ASP A 137 -9.90 21.21 1.91
CA ASP A 137 -10.35 22.02 3.05
C ASP A 137 -11.85 21.94 3.33
N TYR A 138 -12.43 20.75 3.15
CA TYR A 138 -13.82 20.51 3.47
C TYR A 138 -14.08 20.73 4.95
N SER A 139 -15.17 21.43 5.25
CA SER A 139 -15.60 21.72 6.62
C SER A 139 -16.24 20.50 7.31
N CYS A 140 -16.93 19.67 6.54
CA CYS A 140 -17.59 18.44 7.00
C CYS A 140 -17.83 17.48 5.83
N PHE A 141 -18.34 16.28 6.13
CA PHE A 141 -18.65 15.28 5.09
C PHE A 141 -19.76 15.71 4.13
N ASP A 142 -20.76 16.49 4.60
CA ASP A 142 -21.80 17.02 3.71
C ASP A 142 -21.26 18.08 2.76
N ASP A 143 -20.30 18.89 3.18
CA ASP A 143 -19.57 19.82 2.32
C ASP A 143 -18.82 19.03 1.22
N TYR A 144 -18.11 17.99 1.61
CA TYR A 144 -17.52 17.07 0.63
C TYR A 144 -18.56 16.47 -0.33
N LEU A 145 -19.73 16.05 0.15
CA LEU A 145 -20.79 15.54 -0.70
C LEU A 145 -21.38 16.59 -1.64
N SER A 146 -21.31 17.86 -1.29
CA SER A 146 -21.87 18.97 -2.08
C SER A 146 -21.27 19.06 -3.47
N ILE A 147 -20.01 18.68 -3.66
CA ILE A 147 -19.31 18.72 -4.95
C ILE A 147 -19.68 17.58 -5.91
N PHE A 148 -20.40 16.54 -5.42
CA PHE A 148 -20.78 15.39 -6.24
C PHE A 148 -22.01 15.67 -7.13
N LYS A 149 -22.06 15.02 -8.30
CA LYS A 149 -23.28 14.89 -9.10
C LYS A 149 -24.39 14.28 -8.25
N SER A 150 -25.62 14.76 -8.43
CA SER A 150 -26.79 14.38 -7.61
C SER A 150 -26.98 12.87 -7.46
N ARG A 151 -26.80 12.11 -8.54
CA ARG A 151 -26.91 10.63 -8.53
C ARG A 151 -25.88 9.99 -7.60
N GLN A 152 -24.60 10.41 -7.68
CA GLN A 152 -23.53 9.82 -6.86
C GLN A 152 -23.69 10.19 -5.38
N ARG A 153 -24.04 11.46 -5.11
CA ARG A 153 -24.37 11.91 -3.74
C ARG A 153 -25.51 11.10 -3.12
N LYS A 154 -26.58 10.84 -3.91
CA LYS A 154 -27.68 9.99 -3.46
C LYS A 154 -27.23 8.56 -3.15
N ASN A 155 -26.38 7.98 -3.99
CA ASN A 155 -25.84 6.63 -3.78
C ASN A 155 -25.02 6.53 -2.47
N ILE A 156 -24.10 7.48 -2.24
CA ILE A 156 -23.28 7.51 -1.01
C ILE A 156 -24.19 7.65 0.24
N ARG A 157 -25.16 8.56 0.19
CA ARG A 157 -26.12 8.71 1.30
C ARG A 157 -26.94 7.45 1.53
N SER A 158 -27.35 6.75 0.47
CA SER A 158 -28.09 5.49 0.57
C SER A 158 -27.23 4.36 1.18
N GLU A 159 -25.96 4.26 0.79
CA GLU A 159 -25.03 3.28 1.37
C GLU A 159 -24.86 3.52 2.88
N ARG A 160 -24.65 4.77 3.31
CA ARG A 160 -24.50 5.12 4.73
C ARG A 160 -25.81 4.95 5.51
N LYS A 161 -26.95 5.26 4.88
CA LYS A 161 -28.28 5.08 5.49
C LYS A 161 -28.55 3.61 5.82
N LYS A 162 -28.20 2.67 4.92
CA LYS A 162 -28.34 1.23 5.21
C LYS A 162 -27.62 0.80 6.48
N ILE A 163 -26.41 1.36 6.73
CA ILE A 163 -25.65 1.04 7.94
C ILE A 163 -26.33 1.60 9.18
N SER A 164 -26.85 2.83 9.12
CA SER A 164 -27.56 3.43 10.25
C SER A 164 -28.89 2.75 10.55
N GLU A 165 -29.62 2.28 9.53
CA GLU A 165 -30.89 1.54 9.69
C GLU A 165 -30.68 0.17 10.37
N LEU A 166 -29.48 -0.41 10.26
CA LEU A 166 -29.10 -1.62 10.98
C LEU A 166 -28.60 -1.33 12.40
N ASN A 167 -28.71 -0.10 12.89
CA ASN A 167 -28.19 0.37 14.19
C ASN A 167 -26.67 0.07 14.37
N ILE A 168 -25.93 0.01 13.26
CA ILE A 168 -24.48 -0.15 13.32
C ILE A 168 -23.83 1.20 13.68
N LYS A 169 -23.12 1.22 14.79
CA LYS A 169 -22.32 2.36 15.25
C LYS A 169 -20.86 2.16 14.87
N ILE A 170 -20.17 3.26 14.55
CA ILE A 170 -18.73 3.24 14.32
C ILE A 170 -18.01 3.83 15.53
N ASP A 171 -17.13 3.01 16.13
CA ASP A 171 -16.25 3.41 17.22
C ASP A 171 -14.83 3.58 16.68
N ILE A 172 -14.26 4.77 16.84
CA ILE A 172 -12.92 5.09 16.33
C ILE A 172 -11.93 5.02 17.48
N LYS A 173 -10.95 4.13 17.35
CA LYS A 173 -9.87 4.00 18.32
C LYS A 173 -8.53 4.33 17.67
N ASP A 174 -7.76 5.17 18.32
CA ASP A 174 -6.42 5.59 17.89
C ASP A 174 -5.31 5.11 18.86
N SER A 175 -4.08 5.54 18.63
CA SER A 175 -2.93 5.14 19.45
C SER A 175 -3.12 5.38 20.95
N LYS A 176 -3.94 6.37 21.35
CA LYS A 176 -4.14 6.77 22.75
C LYS A 176 -5.08 5.83 23.52
N ASN A 177 -6.08 5.27 22.81
CA ASN A 177 -7.17 4.51 23.44
C ASN A 177 -7.25 3.05 23.00
N LEU A 178 -6.41 2.60 22.05
CA LEU A 178 -6.31 1.19 21.64
C LEU A 178 -5.72 0.33 22.76
N LYS A 179 -6.44 -0.73 23.12
CA LYS A 179 -6.03 -1.76 24.07
C LYS A 179 -5.58 -3.01 23.33
N GLN A 180 -4.83 -3.90 24.01
CA GLN A 180 -4.42 -5.18 23.42
C GLN A 180 -5.62 -6.04 22.98
N SER A 181 -6.72 -6.02 23.74
CA SER A 181 -7.95 -6.73 23.39
C SER A 181 -8.56 -6.27 22.06
N ASP A 182 -8.44 -4.98 21.70
CA ASP A 182 -8.93 -4.46 20.42
C ASP A 182 -8.16 -5.08 19.24
N TRP A 183 -6.86 -5.32 19.42
CA TRP A 183 -6.03 -5.99 18.43
C TRP A 183 -6.36 -7.47 18.29
N ASP A 184 -6.65 -8.14 19.42
CA ASP A 184 -7.06 -9.54 19.42
C ASP A 184 -8.39 -9.71 18.65
N GLU A 185 -9.35 -8.82 18.86
CA GLU A 185 -10.61 -8.81 18.09
C GLU A 185 -10.38 -8.46 16.61
N PHE A 186 -9.60 -7.42 16.33
CA PHE A 186 -9.29 -7.04 14.95
C PHE A 186 -8.64 -8.18 14.18
N TYR A 187 -7.74 -8.93 14.83
CA TYR A 187 -7.09 -10.09 14.21
C TYR A 187 -8.10 -11.17 13.80
N VAL A 188 -9.14 -11.41 14.59
CA VAL A 188 -10.22 -12.34 14.23
C VAL A 188 -10.91 -11.90 12.94
N PHE A 189 -11.26 -10.61 12.83
CA PHE A 189 -11.89 -10.06 11.62
C PHE A 189 -10.96 -10.13 10.40
N TYR A 190 -9.71 -9.75 10.58
CA TYR A 190 -8.68 -9.81 9.56
C TYR A 190 -8.50 -11.23 9.02
N LYS A 191 -8.33 -12.21 9.92
CA LYS A 191 -8.16 -13.62 9.57
C LYS A 191 -9.36 -14.16 8.81
N ASN A 192 -10.57 -13.87 9.27
CA ASN A 192 -11.80 -14.29 8.63
C ASN A 192 -11.91 -13.84 7.16
N THR A 193 -11.43 -12.64 6.84
CA THR A 193 -11.43 -12.12 5.45
C THR A 193 -10.58 -12.98 4.51
N TYR A 194 -9.49 -13.56 4.99
CA TYR A 194 -8.65 -14.47 4.20
C TYR A 194 -9.25 -15.87 4.13
N GLU A 195 -9.75 -16.39 5.25
CA GLU A 195 -10.37 -17.72 5.33
C GLU A 195 -11.57 -17.84 4.38
N GLN A 196 -12.40 -16.79 4.30
CA GLN A 196 -13.52 -16.74 3.34
C GLN A 196 -13.07 -16.83 1.86
N ARG A 197 -11.81 -16.50 1.57
CA ARG A 197 -11.22 -16.58 0.23
C ARG A 197 -10.33 -17.82 0.05
N LEU A 198 -10.32 -18.74 1.00
CA LEU A 198 -9.44 -19.91 1.03
C LEU A 198 -7.95 -19.52 0.94
N GLN A 199 -7.59 -18.39 1.54
CA GLN A 199 -6.23 -17.86 1.58
C GLN A 199 -5.70 -17.82 3.02
N GLN A 200 -4.38 -17.92 3.17
CA GLN A 200 -3.74 -17.72 4.46
C GLN A 200 -3.43 -16.22 4.65
N PRO A 201 -3.71 -15.67 5.85
CA PRO A 201 -3.31 -14.31 6.17
C PRO A 201 -1.77 -14.21 6.25
N TYR A 202 -1.20 -13.18 5.66
CA TYR A 202 0.25 -12.96 5.71
C TYR A 202 0.73 -12.24 6.97
N LEU A 203 -0.18 -11.70 7.80
CA LEU A 203 0.14 -11.16 9.12
C LEU A 203 -0.40 -12.10 10.20
N ASN A 204 0.41 -12.35 11.20
CA ASN A 204 0.05 -13.17 12.35
C ASN A 204 -0.33 -12.33 13.57
N LYS A 205 -0.79 -12.97 14.63
CA LYS A 205 -1.21 -12.31 15.87
C LYS A 205 -0.08 -11.52 16.54
N GLU A 206 1.16 -12.02 16.43
CA GLU A 206 2.34 -11.37 17.04
C GLU A 206 2.67 -10.04 16.36
N PHE A 207 2.49 -9.93 15.04
CA PHE A 207 2.61 -8.65 14.34
C PHE A 207 1.71 -7.58 14.96
N PHE A 208 0.42 -7.89 15.20
CA PHE A 208 -0.51 -6.93 15.78
C PHE A 208 -0.15 -6.57 17.22
N ARG A 209 0.39 -7.52 18.01
CA ARG A 209 0.93 -7.23 19.34
C ARG A 209 2.12 -6.29 19.29
N MET A 210 3.02 -6.46 18.33
CA MET A 210 4.16 -5.55 18.12
C MET A 210 3.71 -4.17 17.70
N ILE A 211 2.72 -4.06 16.81
CA ILE A 211 2.12 -2.77 16.45
C ILE A 211 1.49 -2.09 17.66
N HIS A 212 0.82 -2.85 18.55
CA HIS A 212 0.30 -2.29 19.80
C HIS A 212 1.42 -1.71 20.69
N LYS A 213 2.54 -2.44 20.86
CA LYS A 213 3.70 -1.96 21.63
C LYS A 213 4.31 -0.68 21.04
N GLN A 214 4.28 -0.53 19.72
CA GLN A 214 4.83 0.62 18.98
C GLN A 214 3.76 1.67 18.60
N ARG A 215 2.55 1.61 19.16
CA ARG A 215 1.41 2.42 18.71
C ARG A 215 1.64 3.92 18.71
N GLU A 216 2.45 4.43 19.65
CA GLU A 216 2.77 5.86 19.73
C GLU A 216 3.59 6.36 18.53
N SER A 217 4.45 5.51 17.97
CA SER A 217 5.28 5.85 16.82
C SER A 217 4.57 5.56 15.49
N VAL A 218 3.84 4.43 15.38
CA VAL A 218 3.19 4.02 14.13
C VAL A 218 1.77 4.57 13.97
N LYS A 219 1.20 5.17 15.04
CA LYS A 219 -0.09 5.88 15.08
C LYS A 219 -1.24 5.15 14.38
N PRO A 220 -1.58 3.92 14.80
CA PRO A 220 -2.70 3.19 14.22
C PRO A 220 -4.03 3.86 14.56
N VAL A 221 -5.00 3.70 13.65
CA VAL A 221 -6.40 4.09 13.82
C VAL A 221 -7.27 2.93 13.37
N ILE A 222 -8.15 2.44 14.23
CA ILE A 222 -9.09 1.37 13.89
C ILE A 222 -10.52 1.93 13.94
N PHE A 223 -11.26 1.73 12.86
CA PHE A 223 -12.68 2.01 12.76
C PHE A 223 -13.44 0.71 13.01
N PHE A 224 -13.96 0.53 14.24
CA PHE A 224 -14.76 -0.64 14.58
C PHE A 224 -16.23 -0.40 14.28
N ALA A 225 -16.88 -1.33 13.60
CA ALA A 225 -18.32 -1.38 13.46
C ALA A 225 -18.92 -2.22 14.59
N LYS A 226 -19.95 -1.71 15.27
CA LYS A 226 -20.61 -2.34 16.44
C LYS A 226 -22.09 -2.53 16.23
N ILE A 227 -22.61 -3.67 16.68
CA ILE A 227 -24.02 -3.92 16.92
C ILE A 227 -24.16 -4.33 18.38
N ASP A 228 -25.09 -3.73 19.12
CA ASP A 228 -25.34 -4.03 20.54
C ASP A 228 -24.06 -4.12 21.37
N GLU A 229 -23.21 -3.10 21.23
CA GLU A 229 -21.91 -2.94 21.89
C GLU A 229 -20.84 -4.01 21.55
N LYS A 230 -21.12 -4.93 20.62
CA LYS A 230 -20.16 -5.93 20.14
C LYS A 230 -19.53 -5.49 18.80
N ASN A 231 -18.22 -5.55 18.73
CA ASN A 231 -17.53 -5.32 17.46
C ASN A 231 -17.83 -6.47 16.48
N ILE A 232 -18.19 -6.12 15.25
CA ILE A 232 -18.51 -7.07 14.18
C ILE A 232 -17.58 -6.97 12.99
N ALA A 233 -16.88 -5.86 12.89
CA ALA A 233 -15.92 -5.59 11.81
C ALA A 233 -14.93 -4.51 12.23
N GLY A 234 -13.83 -4.39 11.49
CA GLY A 234 -12.84 -3.35 11.71
C GLY A 234 -12.05 -3.00 10.46
N SER A 235 -11.69 -1.72 10.33
CA SER A 235 -10.77 -1.21 9.31
C SER A 235 -9.56 -0.59 10.00
N LEU A 236 -8.36 -1.10 9.72
CA LEU A 236 -7.10 -0.60 10.27
C LEU A 236 -6.46 0.39 9.30
N CYS A 237 -6.17 1.56 9.81
CA CYS A 237 -5.40 2.61 9.16
C CYS A 237 -4.18 2.99 10.01
N PHE A 238 -3.23 3.71 9.39
CA PHE A 238 -2.09 4.34 10.05
C PHE A 238 -2.05 5.82 9.72
N ASN A 239 -1.91 6.67 10.74
CA ASN A 239 -1.83 8.11 10.57
C ASN A 239 -0.36 8.54 10.39
N GLY A 240 0.03 8.84 9.17
CA GLY A 240 1.36 9.34 8.80
C GLY A 240 1.50 10.87 8.90
N GLY A 241 0.63 11.55 9.64
CA GLY A 241 0.59 13.00 9.73
C GLY A 241 -0.30 13.60 8.64
N ASN A 242 0.27 13.87 7.48
CA ASN A 242 -0.47 14.44 6.35
C ASN A 242 -1.26 13.42 5.51
N ILE A 243 -1.03 12.13 5.72
CA ILE A 243 -1.66 11.05 4.97
C ILE A 243 -2.21 10.00 5.94
N LEU A 244 -3.48 9.63 5.77
CA LEU A 244 -4.05 8.45 6.40
C LEU A 244 -3.87 7.25 5.46
N TYR A 245 -3.28 6.17 5.94
CA TYR A 245 -3.02 4.95 5.18
C TYR A 245 -3.97 3.83 5.60
N GLY A 246 -4.97 3.51 4.80
CA GLY A 246 -5.82 2.33 4.99
C GLY A 246 -5.10 1.05 4.59
N ARG A 247 -5.13 0.02 5.44
CA ARG A 247 -4.33 -1.19 5.20
C ARG A 247 -5.12 -2.48 5.26
N HIS A 248 -5.82 -2.72 6.33
CA HIS A 248 -6.48 -4.00 6.55
C HIS A 248 -7.93 -3.82 6.91
N TRP A 249 -8.74 -4.75 6.46
CA TRP A 249 -10.16 -4.84 6.74
C TRP A 249 -10.53 -6.25 7.13
N GLY A 250 -11.49 -6.38 8.01
CA GLY A 250 -12.12 -7.65 8.28
C GLY A 250 -13.49 -7.51 8.91
N SER A 251 -14.31 -8.53 8.74
CA SER A 251 -15.66 -8.62 9.29
C SER A 251 -16.04 -10.07 9.53
N ILE A 252 -16.88 -10.31 10.54
CA ILE A 252 -17.49 -11.62 10.79
C ILE A 252 -18.79 -11.82 10.02
N TYR A 253 -19.40 -10.71 9.53
CA TYR A 253 -20.64 -10.75 8.77
C TYR A 253 -20.47 -10.11 7.39
N ASN A 254 -21.18 -10.63 6.40
CA ASN A 254 -21.27 -10.01 5.08
C ASN A 254 -22.48 -9.06 5.05
N ILE A 255 -22.23 -7.78 5.39
CA ILE A 255 -23.25 -6.73 5.42
C ILE A 255 -23.00 -5.77 4.25
N ASP A 256 -24.02 -5.56 3.42
CA ASP A 256 -23.93 -4.64 2.28
C ASP A 256 -23.53 -3.22 2.74
N SER A 257 -22.59 -2.64 2.01
CA SER A 257 -22.06 -1.30 2.24
C SER A 257 -21.18 -1.13 3.50
N LEU A 258 -21.08 -2.10 4.41
CA LEU A 258 -20.29 -1.99 5.63
C LEU A 258 -18.79 -1.76 5.35
N HIS A 259 -18.25 -2.47 4.36
CA HIS A 259 -16.87 -2.25 3.90
C HIS A 259 -16.66 -0.80 3.45
N PHE A 260 -17.60 -0.22 2.70
CA PHE A 260 -17.48 1.17 2.22
C PHE A 260 -17.57 2.18 3.36
N GLU A 261 -18.45 1.94 4.32
CA GLU A 261 -18.56 2.78 5.51
C GLU A 261 -17.24 2.80 6.28
N CYS A 262 -16.73 1.64 6.68
CA CYS A 262 -15.54 1.54 7.53
C CYS A 262 -14.23 1.89 6.79
N CYS A 263 -14.09 1.46 5.52
CA CYS A 263 -12.81 1.59 4.79
C CYS A 263 -12.69 2.89 4.01
N TYR A 264 -13.80 3.61 3.74
CA TYR A 264 -13.76 4.83 2.94
C TYR A 264 -14.42 6.01 3.64
N TYR A 265 -15.71 5.94 3.97
CA TYR A 265 -16.44 7.11 4.47
C TYR A 265 -15.93 7.57 5.83
N GLN A 266 -15.69 6.65 6.75
CA GLN A 266 -15.13 6.97 8.05
C GLN A 266 -13.69 7.48 7.96
N GLY A 267 -12.86 6.93 7.06
CA GLY A 267 -11.52 7.44 6.81
C GLY A 267 -11.53 8.88 6.25
N ILE A 268 -12.47 9.19 5.34
CA ILE A 268 -12.65 10.55 4.79
C ILE A 268 -13.11 11.50 5.90
N GLU A 269 -14.13 11.15 6.70
CA GLU A 269 -14.59 11.97 7.83
C GLU A 269 -13.49 12.23 8.85
N TYR A 270 -12.71 11.18 9.16
CA TYR A 270 -11.55 11.30 10.04
C TYR A 270 -10.52 12.29 9.49
N CYS A 271 -10.20 12.22 8.19
CA CYS A 271 -9.28 13.15 7.54
C CYS A 271 -9.81 14.58 7.56
N ILE A 272 -11.07 14.81 7.27
CA ILE A 272 -11.70 16.14 7.34
C ILE A 272 -11.60 16.71 8.76
N LYS A 273 -12.03 15.94 9.76
CA LYS A 273 -12.03 16.36 11.18
C LYS A 273 -10.63 16.68 11.70
N ASN A 274 -9.62 15.92 11.27
CA ASN A 274 -8.24 16.05 11.75
C ASN A 274 -7.35 16.87 10.80
N LYS A 275 -7.92 17.49 9.74
CA LYS A 275 -7.20 18.30 8.74
C LYS A 275 -6.06 17.53 8.07
N ILE A 276 -6.24 16.22 7.85
CA ILE A 276 -5.30 15.38 7.12
C ILE A 276 -5.47 15.64 5.63
N SER A 277 -4.39 15.86 4.91
CA SER A 277 -4.39 16.32 3.52
C SER A 277 -4.85 15.26 2.53
N SER A 278 -4.62 13.97 2.82
CA SER A 278 -4.98 12.89 1.90
C SER A 278 -5.24 11.56 2.60
N PHE A 279 -5.98 10.70 1.92
CA PHE A 279 -6.25 9.35 2.37
C PHE A 279 -5.91 8.36 1.26
N ASP A 280 -4.95 7.48 1.52
CA ASP A 280 -4.56 6.33 0.70
C ASP A 280 -5.25 5.07 1.24
N PRO A 281 -6.33 4.58 0.62
CA PRO A 281 -7.09 3.43 1.12
C PRO A 281 -6.49 2.08 0.67
N GLY A 282 -5.25 2.08 0.20
CA GLY A 282 -4.58 0.92 -0.39
C GLY A 282 -4.78 0.79 -1.90
N VAL A 283 -4.07 -0.17 -2.50
CA VAL A 283 -4.11 -0.45 -3.95
C VAL A 283 -5.43 -1.12 -4.35
N GLN A 284 -5.76 -1.05 -5.66
CA GLN A 284 -6.90 -1.66 -6.34
C GLN A 284 -8.28 -1.06 -6.00
N GLY A 285 -9.24 -1.30 -6.88
CA GLY A 285 -10.65 -1.00 -6.71
C GLY A 285 -11.13 0.28 -7.38
N GLU A 286 -11.56 0.16 -8.66
CA GLU A 286 -12.16 1.26 -9.44
C GLU A 286 -13.45 1.83 -8.82
N HIS A 287 -14.13 1.04 -7.96
CA HIS A 287 -15.27 1.52 -7.18
C HIS A 287 -14.95 2.72 -6.29
N LYS A 288 -13.65 2.97 -6.00
CA LYS A 288 -13.15 4.15 -5.28
C LYS A 288 -13.41 5.45 -6.06
N ILE A 289 -13.34 5.43 -7.40
CA ILE A 289 -13.63 6.60 -8.24
C ILE A 289 -15.02 7.17 -7.94
N ARG A 290 -16.02 6.29 -7.85
CA ARG A 290 -17.41 6.70 -7.57
C ARG A 290 -17.57 7.34 -6.18
N ARG A 291 -16.61 7.14 -5.28
CA ARG A 291 -16.56 7.68 -3.92
C ARG A 291 -15.58 8.84 -3.80
N GLY A 292 -15.13 9.40 -4.94
CA GLY A 292 -14.34 10.61 -5.00
C GLY A 292 -12.84 10.44 -4.77
N PHE A 293 -12.33 9.21 -4.83
CA PHE A 293 -10.89 8.99 -4.90
C PHE A 293 -10.39 9.26 -6.32
N GLU A 294 -9.26 9.91 -6.40
CA GLU A 294 -8.62 10.31 -7.65
C GLU A 294 -7.48 9.36 -8.00
N PRO A 295 -7.26 9.03 -9.29
CA PRO A 295 -6.14 8.20 -9.70
C PRO A 295 -4.82 8.94 -9.47
N GLN A 296 -3.83 8.22 -8.94
CA GLN A 296 -2.47 8.69 -8.75
C GLN A 296 -1.48 7.66 -9.28
N LYS A 297 -0.48 8.11 -10.03
CA LYS A 297 0.61 7.23 -10.49
C LYS A 297 1.41 6.70 -9.32
N THR A 298 1.92 5.50 -9.47
CA THR A 298 2.94 4.88 -8.62
C THR A 298 4.11 4.46 -9.47
N TYR A 299 5.29 4.44 -8.90
CA TYR A 299 6.52 4.16 -9.61
C TYR A 299 7.25 2.98 -9.00
N SER A 300 7.88 2.20 -9.86
CA SER A 300 8.83 1.17 -9.50
C SER A 300 9.97 1.14 -10.52
N TYR A 301 11.13 0.70 -10.09
CA TYR A 301 12.34 0.71 -10.90
C TYR A 301 12.97 -0.68 -10.88
N HIS A 302 13.42 -1.13 -12.05
CA HIS A 302 13.81 -2.51 -12.27
C HIS A 302 15.16 -2.58 -12.95
N TYR A 303 16.15 -3.12 -12.24
CA TYR A 303 17.44 -3.48 -12.83
C TYR A 303 17.38 -4.93 -13.33
N ILE A 304 17.81 -5.15 -14.57
CA ILE A 304 17.85 -6.45 -15.22
C ILE A 304 19.24 -6.60 -15.82
N ARG A 305 19.92 -7.67 -15.43
CA ARG A 305 21.30 -7.91 -15.81
C ARG A 305 21.44 -8.37 -17.27
N GLU A 306 20.56 -9.27 -17.68
CA GLU A 306 20.60 -9.82 -19.03
C GLU A 306 20.04 -8.84 -20.07
N LYS A 307 20.83 -8.58 -21.12
CA LYS A 307 20.55 -7.51 -22.09
C LYS A 307 19.27 -7.71 -22.89
N ASP A 308 19.02 -8.91 -23.41
CA ASP A 308 17.86 -9.15 -24.28
C ASP A 308 16.56 -9.13 -23.44
N PHE A 309 16.60 -9.68 -22.24
CA PHE A 309 15.49 -9.60 -21.30
C PHE A 309 15.26 -8.17 -20.84
N LYS A 310 16.32 -7.41 -20.56
CA LYS A 310 16.24 -5.97 -20.25
C LYS A 310 15.53 -5.21 -21.36
N ASN A 311 15.89 -5.44 -22.62
CA ASN A 311 15.26 -4.77 -23.77
C ASN A 311 13.77 -5.14 -23.87
N ALA A 312 13.42 -6.42 -23.75
CA ALA A 312 12.03 -6.87 -23.81
C ALA A 312 11.18 -6.26 -22.69
N ILE A 313 11.70 -6.19 -21.45
CA ILE A 313 11.00 -5.57 -20.32
C ILE A 313 10.87 -4.05 -20.50
N ASN A 314 11.91 -3.39 -21.00
CA ASN A 314 11.85 -1.96 -21.30
C ASN A 314 10.76 -1.61 -22.32
N ASP A 315 10.63 -2.40 -23.38
CA ASP A 315 9.59 -2.21 -24.39
C ASP A 315 8.19 -2.52 -23.84
N PHE A 316 8.08 -3.53 -22.96
CA PHE A 316 6.84 -3.80 -22.21
C PHE A 316 6.44 -2.60 -21.35
N CYS A 317 7.35 -2.08 -20.54
CA CYS A 317 7.08 -0.95 -19.63
C CYS A 317 6.72 0.33 -20.38
N LYS A 318 7.36 0.60 -21.53
CA LYS A 318 6.98 1.73 -22.39
C LYS A 318 5.53 1.65 -22.88
N LYS A 319 5.07 0.46 -23.27
CA LYS A 319 3.67 0.25 -23.69
C LYS A 319 2.72 0.41 -22.51
N GLU A 320 3.05 -0.20 -21.36
CA GLU A 320 2.24 -0.09 -20.13
C GLU A 320 2.08 1.37 -19.66
N ILE A 321 3.12 2.20 -19.77
CA ILE A 321 3.05 3.64 -19.46
C ILE A 321 1.99 4.34 -20.33
N LEU A 322 1.96 4.06 -21.62
CA LEU A 322 0.96 4.64 -22.54
C LEU A 322 -0.47 4.19 -22.19
N GLU A 323 -0.65 2.93 -21.82
CA GLU A 323 -1.95 2.39 -21.39
C GLU A 323 -2.42 3.05 -20.11
N ILE A 324 -1.52 3.23 -19.12
CA ILE A 324 -1.82 3.92 -17.87
C ILE A 324 -2.20 5.38 -18.12
N ASP A 325 -1.49 6.08 -19.00
CA ASP A 325 -1.81 7.47 -19.36
C ASP A 325 -3.19 7.59 -20.04
N ALA A 326 -3.52 6.65 -20.91
CA ALA A 326 -4.86 6.56 -21.51
C ALA A 326 -5.93 6.27 -20.47
N TYR A 327 -5.65 5.38 -19.50
CA TYR A 327 -6.56 5.08 -18.39
C TYR A 327 -6.80 6.30 -17.50
N PHE A 328 -5.77 7.06 -17.16
CA PHE A 328 -5.93 8.31 -16.40
C PHE A 328 -6.84 9.31 -17.09
N LYS A 329 -6.65 9.50 -18.41
CA LYS A 329 -7.54 10.36 -19.22
C LYS A 329 -8.98 9.84 -19.21
N ALA A 330 -9.18 8.53 -19.23
CA ALA A 330 -10.50 7.94 -19.13
C ALA A 330 -11.11 8.18 -17.73
N CYS A 331 -10.37 7.99 -16.64
CA CYS A 331 -10.84 8.27 -15.28
C CYS A 331 -11.32 9.70 -15.10
N GLN A 332 -10.65 10.68 -15.71
CA GLN A 332 -11.07 12.09 -15.67
C GLN A 332 -12.45 12.32 -16.29
N ARG A 333 -12.83 11.54 -17.32
CA ARG A 333 -14.17 11.61 -17.96
C ARG A 333 -15.26 11.03 -17.07
N TYR A 334 -14.93 10.06 -16.22
CA TYR A 334 -15.87 9.36 -15.32
C TYR A 334 -15.90 9.92 -13.89
N THR A 335 -15.38 11.14 -13.69
CA THR A 335 -15.40 11.79 -12.38
C THR A 335 -16.81 11.84 -11.78
N PRO A 336 -16.98 11.54 -10.48
CA PRO A 336 -18.26 11.63 -9.80
C PRO A 336 -18.67 13.08 -9.50
N PHE A 337 -17.77 14.05 -9.69
CA PHE A 337 -17.93 15.44 -9.33
C PHE A 337 -18.69 16.24 -10.38
N LYS A 338 -19.30 17.35 -9.98
CA LYS A 338 -19.91 18.33 -10.87
C LYS A 338 -18.85 18.95 -11.80
N LYS A 339 -19.29 19.51 -12.93
CA LYS A 339 -18.37 20.05 -13.96
C LYS A 339 -17.47 21.19 -13.46
N GLU A 340 -17.94 21.98 -12.52
CA GLU A 340 -17.18 23.06 -11.88
C GLU A 340 -16.01 22.59 -11.01
N TYR A 341 -16.07 21.33 -10.56
CA TYR A 341 -15.02 20.70 -9.73
C TYR A 341 -14.17 19.76 -10.61
N LYS A 342 -13.29 20.33 -11.41
CA LYS A 342 -12.38 19.54 -12.23
C LYS A 342 -11.29 18.93 -11.37
N ILE A 343 -10.97 17.65 -11.65
CA ILE A 343 -9.75 16.98 -11.18
C ILE A 343 -8.62 17.45 -12.12
N TYR A 344 -7.58 18.07 -11.59
CA TYR A 344 -6.38 18.45 -12.31
C TYR A 344 -5.27 17.45 -12.07
#